data_0acabde0de78c406dd7fee38dd421226
#
_entry.id   0acabde0de78c406dd7fee38dd421226
#
_cell.length_a   1.000
_cell.length_b   1.000
_cell.length_c   1.000
_cell.angle_alpha   90.00
_cell.angle_beta   90.00
_cell.angle_gamma   90.00
#
_symmetry.space_group_name_H-M   'P 1'
#
loop_
_entity.id
_entity.type
_entity.pdbx_description
1 polymer ?
#
loop_
_entity_poly.entity_id
_entity_poly.type
_entity_poly.pdbx_seq_one_letter_code
_entity_poly.pdbx_strand_id
1 'polypeptide(L)'
;DYVELTGVLNAVNNFEIYCTYDGEGDNPLVNFTLIGNPFPFDMDMSKATYTNLVEGYAVVNPADGGYKYFAVGSSQNTADGTIKVGDGFFVKATKENPSFSYNAASKATRGEKTNSLNVIATSNAGVDNMVINFAGESEGFPKLQNFNDAIATVYVQDNGANYGIYNCEEDVQEIELCFNANQMGNYTISAQP
;
A
#
# COMPACT_ATOMS: atom_id res chain seq x y z
N ASP A 1 6.00 26.77 -9.48
CA ASP A 1 6.77 26.56 -8.24
C ASP A 1 7.53 25.26 -8.37
N TYR A 2 8.78 25.23 -7.94
CA TYR A 2 9.61 24.01 -7.90
C TYR A 2 10.31 23.92 -6.55
N VAL A 3 10.64 22.70 -6.15
CA VAL A 3 11.47 22.44 -4.96
C VAL A 3 12.86 22.06 -5.46
N GLU A 4 13.87 22.83 -5.02
CA GLU A 4 15.28 22.53 -5.30
C GLU A 4 15.87 21.74 -4.13
N LEU A 5 16.40 20.56 -4.43
CA LEU A 5 17.14 19.74 -3.48
C LEU A 5 18.61 19.74 -3.89
N THR A 6 19.47 20.19 -2.98
CA THR A 6 20.93 20.21 -3.18
C THR A 6 21.59 19.18 -2.28
N GLY A 7 22.53 18.42 -2.82
CA GLY A 7 23.26 17.39 -2.08
C GLY A 7 24.04 16.46 -3.00
N VAL A 8 24.66 15.47 -2.40
CA VAL A 8 25.33 14.38 -3.14
C VAL A 8 24.27 13.34 -3.47
N LEU A 9 24.17 12.99 -4.76
CA LEU A 9 23.26 11.92 -5.19
C LEU A 9 23.64 10.59 -4.53
N ASN A 10 22.63 9.83 -4.11
CA ASN A 10 22.83 8.46 -3.64
C ASN A 10 23.20 7.59 -4.83
N ALA A 11 24.50 7.27 -4.93
CA ALA A 11 25.06 6.49 -6.04
C ALA A 11 25.00 4.96 -5.80
N VAL A 12 24.56 4.52 -4.61
CA VAL A 12 24.37 3.09 -4.34
C VAL A 12 23.05 2.62 -4.95
N ASN A 13 23.02 1.35 -5.33
CA ASN A 13 21.84 0.73 -5.96
C ASN A 13 20.99 -0.08 -4.97
N ASN A 14 21.33 -0.04 -3.69
CA ASN A 14 20.65 -0.77 -2.64
C ASN A 14 20.57 0.04 -1.35
N PHE A 15 19.56 -0.22 -0.56
CA PHE A 15 19.46 0.25 0.83
C PHE A 15 18.65 -0.74 1.66
N GLU A 16 18.84 -0.69 2.96
CA GLU A 16 18.02 -1.36 3.95
C GLU A 16 17.64 -0.36 5.04
N ILE A 17 16.41 -0.43 5.50
CA ILE A 17 15.87 0.39 6.58
C ILE A 17 15.20 -0.53 7.61
N TYR A 18 15.54 -0.34 8.88
CA TYR A 18 14.85 -0.98 9.99
C TYR A 18 13.59 -0.17 10.30
N CYS A 19 12.45 -0.85 10.25
CA CYS A 19 11.16 -0.24 10.48
C CYS A 19 10.80 -0.30 11.97
N THR A 20 9.80 0.48 12.38
CA THR A 20 9.32 0.50 13.76
C THR A 20 8.34 -0.64 14.02
N TYR A 21 8.48 -1.29 15.17
CA TYR A 21 7.50 -2.21 15.72
C TYR A 21 7.35 -1.96 17.21
N ASP A 22 6.20 -1.43 17.61
CA ASP A 22 5.88 -1.07 19.01
C ASP A 22 4.85 -2.02 19.66
N GLY A 23 4.54 -3.14 18.99
CA GLY A 23 3.51 -4.08 19.44
C GLY A 23 2.09 -3.57 19.19
N GLU A 24 1.16 -3.95 20.05
CA GLU A 24 -0.22 -3.48 19.98
C GLU A 24 -0.36 -2.09 20.58
N GLY A 25 -1.24 -1.25 20.01
CA GLY A 25 -1.48 0.10 20.53
C GLY A 25 -2.70 0.75 19.90
N ASP A 26 -3.26 1.73 20.59
CA ASP A 26 -4.48 2.47 20.16
C ASP A 26 -4.21 3.47 19.03
N ASN A 27 -2.94 3.73 18.71
CA ASN A 27 -2.59 4.62 17.60
C ASN A 27 -2.84 3.92 16.25
N PRO A 28 -3.71 4.45 15.38
CA PRO A 28 -3.99 3.84 14.07
C PRO A 28 -2.76 3.75 13.15
N LEU A 29 -1.68 4.49 13.45
CA LEU A 29 -0.40 4.43 12.74
C LEU A 29 0.67 3.61 13.48
N VAL A 30 0.29 2.85 14.52
CA VAL A 30 1.23 1.95 15.21
C VAL A 30 1.83 0.94 14.23
N ASN A 31 3.13 0.72 14.32
CA ASN A 31 3.91 -0.18 13.46
C ASN A 31 3.98 0.25 11.97
N PHE A 32 3.57 1.48 11.63
CA PHE A 32 3.79 2.03 10.30
C PHE A 32 5.13 2.76 10.22
N THR A 33 5.80 2.62 9.08
CA THR A 33 6.99 3.39 8.74
C THR A 33 6.78 4.05 7.39
N LEU A 34 7.01 5.37 7.32
CA LEU A 34 7.06 6.12 6.06
C LEU A 34 8.50 6.07 5.52
N ILE A 35 8.66 5.59 4.30
CA ILE A 35 9.95 5.46 3.61
C ILE A 35 9.91 6.36 2.38
N GLY A 36 10.90 7.24 2.24
CA GLY A 36 11.10 8.03 1.02
C GLY A 36 11.97 7.28 0.00
N ASN A 37 11.74 7.49 -1.29
CA ASN A 37 12.66 7.01 -2.32
C ASN A 37 14.03 7.71 -2.19
N PRO A 38 15.11 7.01 -1.83
CA PRO A 38 16.42 7.64 -1.60
C PRO A 38 17.26 7.78 -2.87
N PHE A 39 16.72 7.36 -4.03
CA PHE A 39 17.46 7.31 -5.28
C PHE A 39 17.12 8.47 -6.21
N PRO A 40 18.04 8.83 -7.13
CA PRO A 40 17.75 9.77 -8.21
C PRO A 40 17.02 9.11 -9.39
N PHE A 41 16.42 7.94 -9.18
CA PHE A 41 15.62 7.20 -10.16
C PHE A 41 14.41 6.55 -9.49
N ASP A 42 13.45 6.16 -10.28
CA ASP A 42 12.23 5.52 -9.81
C ASP A 42 12.53 4.10 -9.28
N MET A 43 11.96 3.75 -8.14
CA MET A 43 12.08 2.42 -7.53
C MET A 43 11.02 1.49 -8.11
N ASP A 44 11.44 0.38 -8.68
CA ASP A 44 10.58 -0.75 -9.06
C ASP A 44 10.35 -1.65 -7.83
N MET A 45 9.18 -1.57 -7.22
CA MET A 45 8.85 -2.24 -5.96
C MET A 45 8.86 -3.78 -6.06
N SER A 46 8.88 -4.33 -7.27
CA SER A 46 9.12 -5.78 -7.48
C SER A 46 10.53 -6.25 -7.09
N LYS A 47 11.44 -5.31 -6.83
CA LYS A 47 12.82 -5.55 -6.38
C LYS A 47 13.02 -5.33 -4.89
N ALA A 48 11.95 -5.02 -4.17
CA ALA A 48 11.94 -4.85 -2.74
C ALA A 48 11.82 -6.18 -2.00
N THR A 49 12.31 -6.21 -0.76
CA THR A 49 12.16 -7.33 0.16
C THR A 49 11.52 -6.83 1.45
N TYR A 50 10.51 -7.54 1.90
CA TYR A 50 9.70 -7.24 3.06
C TYR A 50 9.99 -8.27 4.16
N THR A 51 10.77 -7.89 5.16
CA THR A 51 11.10 -8.77 6.29
C THR A 51 10.25 -8.37 7.49
N ASN A 52 9.39 -9.26 7.99
CA ASN A 52 8.48 -8.99 9.10
C ASN A 52 7.58 -7.76 8.86
N LEU A 53 7.23 -7.53 7.60
CA LEU A 53 6.32 -6.51 7.13
C LEU A 53 5.15 -7.19 6.40
N VAL A 54 4.02 -6.50 6.33
CA VAL A 54 2.95 -6.88 5.38
C VAL A 54 3.52 -6.82 3.96
N GLU A 55 3.26 -7.82 3.14
CA GLU A 55 3.67 -7.84 1.73
C GLU A 55 2.79 -6.90 0.88
N GLY A 56 2.98 -5.62 1.13
CA GLY A 56 2.24 -4.55 0.49
C GLY A 56 2.69 -3.18 0.99
N TYR A 57 2.19 -2.14 0.35
CA TYR A 57 2.48 -0.76 0.71
C TYR A 57 1.34 0.18 0.31
N ALA A 58 1.32 1.36 0.90
CA ALA A 58 0.39 2.41 0.54
C ALA A 58 1.15 3.68 0.13
N VAL A 59 0.67 4.38 -0.89
CA VAL A 59 1.16 5.69 -1.30
C VAL A 59 0.05 6.73 -1.23
N VAL A 60 0.40 7.96 -0.91
CA VAL A 60 -0.53 9.08 -0.99
C VAL A 60 -0.70 9.48 -2.46
N ASN A 61 -1.93 9.65 -2.91
CA ASN A 61 -2.21 10.27 -4.18
C ASN A 61 -2.20 11.81 -4.01
N PRO A 62 -1.20 12.54 -4.53
CA PRO A 62 -1.09 13.99 -4.31
C PRO A 62 -2.20 14.77 -5.04
N ALA A 63 -2.88 14.15 -5.99
CA ALA A 63 -3.92 14.83 -6.78
C ALA A 63 -5.23 15.03 -5.99
N ASP A 64 -5.56 14.12 -5.09
CA ASP A 64 -6.82 14.15 -4.35
C ASP A 64 -6.65 13.98 -2.82
N GLY A 65 -5.49 13.50 -2.35
CA GLY A 65 -5.21 13.24 -0.95
C GLY A 65 -5.73 11.88 -0.45
N GLY A 66 -6.11 11.00 -1.36
CA GLY A 66 -6.43 9.62 -1.05
C GLY A 66 -5.20 8.73 -0.95
N TYR A 67 -5.39 7.51 -0.49
CA TYR A 67 -4.36 6.48 -0.50
C TYR A 67 -4.59 5.48 -1.63
N LYS A 68 -3.50 5.01 -2.21
CA LYS A 68 -3.48 3.86 -3.12
C LYS A 68 -2.75 2.70 -2.46
N TYR A 69 -3.36 1.53 -2.49
CA TYR A 69 -2.85 0.29 -1.88
C TYR A 69 -2.37 -0.67 -2.95
N PHE A 70 -1.20 -1.26 -2.70
CA PHE A 70 -0.54 -2.20 -3.61
C PHE A 70 -0.10 -3.44 -2.83
N ALA A 71 -0.67 -4.60 -3.16
CA ALA A 71 -0.20 -5.89 -2.66
C ALA A 71 0.95 -6.40 -3.53
N VAL A 72 2.01 -6.93 -2.90
CA VAL A 72 3.14 -7.55 -3.60
C VAL A 72 2.65 -8.79 -4.32
N GLY A 73 3.10 -8.99 -5.57
CA GLY A 73 2.68 -10.14 -6.37
C GLY A 73 1.31 -10.01 -7.05
N SER A 74 0.49 -9.03 -6.68
CA SER A 74 -0.79 -8.77 -7.32
C SER A 74 -0.62 -8.47 -8.80
N SER A 75 -1.49 -9.06 -9.63
CA SER A 75 -1.52 -8.84 -11.08
C SER A 75 -1.82 -7.38 -11.45
N GLN A 76 -2.44 -6.63 -10.54
CA GLN A 76 -2.82 -5.23 -10.72
C GLN A 76 -1.66 -4.25 -10.53
N ASN A 77 -0.53 -4.69 -9.98
CA ASN A 77 0.60 -3.80 -9.65
C ASN A 77 1.53 -3.51 -10.85
N THR A 78 1.25 -4.02 -12.02
CA THR A 78 2.18 -3.93 -13.14
C THR A 78 2.35 -2.53 -13.72
N ALA A 79 1.40 -1.63 -13.51
CA ALA A 79 1.46 -0.27 -14.05
C ALA A 79 1.93 0.77 -13.02
N ASP A 80 1.70 0.53 -11.72
CA ASP A 80 1.90 1.50 -10.64
C ASP A 80 2.85 1.00 -9.52
N GLY A 81 3.48 -0.15 -9.70
CA GLY A 81 4.47 -0.72 -8.76
C GLY A 81 5.79 0.06 -8.69
N THR A 82 5.72 1.38 -8.89
CA THR A 82 6.88 2.27 -9.00
C THR A 82 6.73 3.43 -8.01
N ILE A 83 7.75 3.65 -7.19
CA ILE A 83 7.87 4.85 -6.36
C ILE A 83 8.76 5.85 -7.07
N LYS A 84 8.20 6.98 -7.45
CA LYS A 84 8.93 8.02 -8.19
C LYS A 84 9.97 8.71 -7.33
N VAL A 85 10.91 9.38 -8.00
CA VAL A 85 11.88 10.25 -7.32
C VAL A 85 11.15 11.30 -6.49
N GLY A 86 11.49 11.37 -5.20
CA GLY A 86 10.90 12.34 -4.26
C GLY A 86 9.59 11.88 -3.60
N ASP A 87 9.00 10.77 -4.04
CA ASP A 87 7.82 10.19 -3.41
C ASP A 87 8.18 9.30 -2.21
N GLY A 88 7.18 9.05 -1.37
CA GLY A 88 7.28 8.14 -0.24
C GLY A 88 6.12 7.14 -0.20
N PHE A 89 6.31 6.09 0.58
CA PHE A 89 5.33 5.03 0.77
C PHE A 89 5.33 4.53 2.21
N PHE A 90 4.20 4.01 2.66
CA PHE A 90 4.03 3.41 3.97
C PHE A 90 4.17 1.91 3.89
N VAL A 91 4.91 1.34 4.84
CA VAL A 91 4.96 -0.10 5.12
C VAL A 91 4.44 -0.36 6.53
N LYS A 92 3.94 -1.57 6.80
CA LYS A 92 3.38 -1.97 8.10
C LYS A 92 4.14 -3.18 8.63
N ALA A 93 4.69 -3.04 9.84
CA ALA A 93 5.34 -4.14 10.53
C ALA A 93 4.32 -5.11 11.14
N THR A 94 4.62 -6.41 11.07
CA THR A 94 3.79 -7.51 11.59
C THR A 94 4.35 -8.09 12.88
N LYS A 95 5.65 -7.95 13.10
CA LYS A 95 6.35 -8.46 14.29
C LYS A 95 7.71 -7.79 14.48
N GLU A 96 8.42 -8.16 15.54
CA GLU A 96 9.74 -7.63 15.88
C GLU A 96 10.78 -7.78 14.76
N ASN A 97 11.76 -6.87 14.76
CA ASN A 97 12.85 -6.78 13.79
C ASN A 97 12.37 -6.64 12.33
N PRO A 98 11.44 -5.73 12.04
CA PRO A 98 11.01 -5.47 10.69
C PRO A 98 12.07 -4.70 9.90
N SER A 99 12.27 -5.08 8.64
CA SER A 99 13.11 -4.31 7.73
C SER A 99 12.54 -4.30 6.31
N PHE A 100 12.76 -3.18 5.63
CA PHE A 100 12.53 -3.03 4.21
C PHE A 100 13.87 -2.89 3.51
N SER A 101 14.10 -3.69 2.49
CA SER A 101 15.30 -3.57 1.67
C SER A 101 14.98 -3.50 0.18
N TYR A 102 15.83 -2.80 -0.56
CA TYR A 102 15.70 -2.62 -1.99
C TYR A 102 17.07 -2.79 -2.66
N ASN A 103 17.09 -3.46 -3.79
CA ASN A 103 18.29 -3.58 -4.61
C ASN A 103 17.92 -3.44 -6.11
N ALA A 104 18.28 -2.32 -6.71
CA ALA A 104 17.99 -2.04 -8.12
C ALA A 104 18.60 -3.07 -9.10
N ALA A 105 19.71 -3.72 -8.70
CA ALA A 105 20.37 -4.77 -9.48
C ALA A 105 19.70 -6.15 -9.32
N SER A 106 18.84 -6.33 -8.34
CA SER A 106 18.09 -7.59 -8.17
C SER A 106 17.20 -7.83 -9.38
N LYS A 107 17.07 -9.08 -9.76
CA LYS A 107 15.98 -9.47 -10.65
C LYS A 107 14.67 -9.21 -9.91
N ALA A 108 13.67 -8.68 -10.61
CA ALA A 108 12.34 -8.56 -10.08
C ALA A 108 11.93 -9.94 -9.52
N THR A 109 11.79 -10.04 -8.20
CA THR A 109 11.12 -11.16 -7.59
C THR A 109 9.63 -10.94 -7.88
N ARG A 110 9.20 -11.38 -9.06
CA ARG A 110 7.78 -11.65 -9.23
C ARG A 110 7.52 -12.80 -8.26
N GLY A 111 6.96 -12.49 -7.11
CA GLY A 111 6.25 -13.49 -6.32
C GLY A 111 5.34 -14.29 -7.26
N GLU A 112 5.01 -15.52 -6.94
CA GLU A 112 3.97 -16.22 -7.69
C GLU A 112 2.82 -15.24 -7.86
N LYS A 113 2.30 -15.13 -9.11
CA LYS A 113 1.17 -14.25 -9.36
C LYS A 113 0.04 -14.68 -8.44
N THR A 114 -0.22 -13.90 -7.43
CA THR A 114 -1.38 -14.10 -6.58
C THR A 114 -2.60 -13.55 -7.31
N ASN A 115 -3.68 -14.32 -7.31
CA ASN A 115 -4.96 -13.80 -7.75
C ASN A 115 -5.33 -12.65 -6.81
N SER A 116 -5.76 -11.54 -7.38
CA SER A 116 -6.18 -10.39 -6.58
C SER A 116 -7.31 -9.65 -7.26
N LEU A 117 -8.11 -8.97 -6.46
CA LEU A 117 -9.19 -8.11 -6.91
C LEU A 117 -8.95 -6.70 -6.38
N ASN A 118 -8.75 -5.75 -7.28
CA ASN A 118 -8.67 -4.33 -6.92
C ASN A 118 -10.07 -3.73 -6.95
N VAL A 119 -10.59 -3.31 -5.81
CA VAL A 119 -11.89 -2.64 -5.67
C VAL A 119 -11.65 -1.14 -5.58
N ILE A 120 -12.30 -0.38 -6.44
CA ILE A 120 -12.08 1.06 -6.60
C ILE A 120 -13.40 1.79 -6.38
N ALA A 121 -13.39 2.75 -5.48
CA ALA A 121 -14.49 3.71 -5.28
C ALA A 121 -14.10 5.06 -5.88
N THR A 122 -14.92 5.57 -6.79
CA THR A 122 -14.67 6.84 -7.50
C THR A 122 -15.81 7.81 -7.24
N SER A 123 -15.46 9.07 -6.98
CA SER A 123 -16.38 10.20 -6.86
C SER A 123 -15.76 11.46 -7.45
N ASN A 124 -16.51 12.57 -7.43
CA ASN A 124 -15.96 13.88 -7.80
C ASN A 124 -14.87 14.39 -6.82
N ALA A 125 -14.84 13.88 -5.59
CA ALA A 125 -13.86 14.27 -4.58
C ALA A 125 -12.51 13.56 -4.74
N GLY A 126 -12.49 12.40 -5.40
CA GLY A 126 -11.30 11.60 -5.60
C GLY A 126 -11.58 10.11 -5.73
N VAL A 127 -10.52 9.35 -5.63
CA VAL A 127 -10.50 7.90 -5.82
C VAL A 127 -9.90 7.24 -4.58
N ASP A 128 -10.56 6.21 -4.10
CA ASP A 128 -10.04 5.30 -3.09
C ASP A 128 -10.02 3.87 -3.62
N ASN A 129 -9.10 3.04 -3.16
CA ASN A 129 -9.08 1.64 -3.52
C ASN A 129 -8.77 0.74 -2.34
N MET A 130 -9.08 -0.52 -2.49
CA MET A 130 -8.58 -1.61 -1.68
C MET A 130 -8.22 -2.81 -2.56
N VAL A 131 -7.40 -3.71 -2.04
CA VAL A 131 -7.01 -4.95 -2.71
C VAL A 131 -7.48 -6.14 -1.86
N ILE A 132 -8.20 -7.06 -2.47
CA ILE A 132 -8.44 -8.40 -1.94
C ILE A 132 -7.39 -9.30 -2.58
N ASN A 133 -6.56 -9.93 -1.76
CA ASN A 133 -5.45 -10.74 -2.23
C ASN A 133 -5.69 -12.20 -1.82
N PHE A 134 -5.87 -13.06 -2.80
CA PHE A 134 -6.15 -14.50 -2.61
C PHE A 134 -4.83 -15.30 -2.49
N ALA A 135 -4.02 -14.92 -1.50
CA ALA A 135 -2.69 -15.50 -1.25
C ALA A 135 -2.58 -16.29 0.04
N GLY A 136 -3.73 -16.70 0.61
CA GLY A 136 -3.81 -17.32 1.91
C GLY A 136 -4.00 -16.34 3.06
N GLU A 137 -4.34 -16.86 4.23
CA GLU A 137 -4.54 -16.06 5.44
C GLU A 137 -3.19 -15.53 5.95
N SER A 138 -2.97 -14.26 5.81
CA SER A 138 -1.84 -13.53 6.40
C SER A 138 -2.30 -12.16 6.88
N GLU A 139 -1.50 -11.49 7.71
CA GLU A 139 -1.85 -10.16 8.19
C GLU A 139 -2.01 -9.19 7.00
N GLY A 140 -3.18 -8.56 6.94
CA GLY A 140 -3.50 -7.56 5.92
C GLY A 140 -2.90 -6.18 6.22
N PHE A 141 -2.99 -5.28 5.25
CA PHE A 141 -2.56 -3.89 5.41
C PHE A 141 -3.77 -3.05 5.86
N PRO A 142 -3.72 -2.42 7.04
CA PRO A 142 -4.83 -1.62 7.56
C PRO A 142 -5.20 -0.47 6.63
N LYS A 143 -6.49 -0.11 6.62
CA LYS A 143 -6.99 1.05 5.89
C LYS A 143 -6.54 2.33 6.58
N LEU A 144 -5.81 3.17 5.87
CA LEU A 144 -5.42 4.50 6.33
C LEU A 144 -6.55 5.50 6.07
N GLN A 145 -6.69 6.48 6.94
CA GLN A 145 -7.65 7.57 6.74
C GLN A 145 -7.15 8.54 5.67
N ASN A 146 -7.95 8.76 4.63
CA ASN A 146 -7.63 9.72 3.57
C ASN A 146 -7.42 11.13 4.15
N PHE A 147 -6.48 11.88 3.58
CA PHE A 147 -6.27 13.29 3.96
C PHE A 147 -7.43 14.20 3.56
N ASN A 148 -8.17 13.80 2.53
CA ASN A 148 -9.39 14.49 2.10
C ASN A 148 -10.60 13.67 2.54
N ASP A 149 -11.29 14.14 3.58
CA ASP A 149 -12.46 13.47 4.17
C ASP A 149 -13.68 13.40 3.21
N ALA A 150 -13.64 14.10 2.10
CA ALA A 150 -14.69 14.03 1.07
C ALA A 150 -14.56 12.78 0.19
N ILE A 151 -13.40 12.12 0.18
CA ILE A 151 -13.20 10.87 -0.55
C ILE A 151 -13.92 9.75 0.19
N ALA A 152 -14.80 9.04 -0.52
CA ALA A 152 -15.43 7.85 0.02
C ALA A 152 -14.39 6.74 0.19
N THR A 153 -14.53 5.92 1.24
CA THR A 153 -13.62 4.81 1.53
C THR A 153 -14.28 3.47 1.24
N VAL A 154 -13.51 2.56 0.67
CA VAL A 154 -13.87 1.16 0.45
C VAL A 154 -12.87 0.27 1.19
N TYR A 155 -13.36 -0.74 1.92
CA TYR A 155 -12.53 -1.59 2.76
C TYR A 155 -13.25 -2.91 3.08
N VAL A 156 -12.50 -3.90 3.53
CA VAL A 156 -13.04 -5.06 4.25
C VAL A 156 -12.86 -4.82 5.73
N GLN A 157 -13.89 -5.11 6.52
CA GLN A 157 -13.79 -5.11 7.98
C GLN A 157 -13.73 -6.55 8.48
N ASP A 158 -12.67 -6.87 9.21
CA ASP A 158 -12.52 -8.17 9.85
C ASP A 158 -11.90 -8.00 11.25
N ASN A 159 -12.41 -8.74 12.22
CA ASN A 159 -11.96 -8.71 13.63
C ASN A 159 -11.83 -7.30 14.23
N GLY A 160 -12.69 -6.36 13.80
CA GLY A 160 -12.71 -4.98 14.28
C GLY A 160 -11.69 -4.06 13.60
N ALA A 161 -10.88 -4.55 12.67
CA ALA A 161 -9.97 -3.78 11.86
C ALA A 161 -10.51 -3.55 10.45
N ASN A 162 -10.18 -2.41 9.85
CA ASN A 162 -10.49 -2.08 8.46
C ASN A 162 -9.24 -2.27 7.62
N TYR A 163 -9.37 -2.95 6.48
CA TYR A 163 -8.23 -3.30 5.62
C TYR A 163 -8.28 -2.59 4.27
N GLY A 164 -7.12 -2.03 3.87
CA GLY A 164 -6.83 -1.56 2.52
C GLY A 164 -6.24 -2.66 1.62
N ILE A 165 -5.54 -3.65 2.22
CA ILE A 165 -5.21 -4.93 1.59
C ILE A 165 -5.73 -6.02 2.52
N TYR A 166 -6.65 -6.83 2.03
CA TYR A 166 -7.21 -7.96 2.75
C TYR A 166 -6.73 -9.26 2.13
N ASN A 167 -6.03 -10.08 2.92
CA ASN A 167 -5.53 -11.37 2.50
C ASN A 167 -6.51 -12.47 2.93
N CYS A 168 -6.83 -13.38 2.03
CA CYS A 168 -7.75 -14.50 2.29
C CYS A 168 -7.37 -15.75 1.48
N GLU A 169 -7.96 -16.87 1.84
CA GLU A 169 -7.81 -18.11 1.10
C GLU A 169 -8.46 -18.03 -0.30
N GLU A 170 -7.94 -18.81 -1.25
CA GLU A 170 -8.44 -18.84 -2.63
C GLU A 170 -9.87 -19.38 -2.76
N ASP A 171 -10.31 -20.18 -1.81
CA ASP A 171 -11.62 -20.82 -1.83
C ASP A 171 -12.73 -20.06 -1.06
N VAL A 172 -12.43 -18.83 -0.61
CA VAL A 172 -13.42 -17.98 0.06
C VAL A 172 -14.63 -17.77 -0.85
N GLN A 173 -15.84 -17.98 -0.30
CA GLN A 173 -17.08 -17.92 -1.08
C GLN A 173 -17.72 -16.52 -1.08
N GLU A 174 -17.51 -15.76 -0.02
CA GLU A 174 -18.13 -14.46 0.18
C GLU A 174 -17.22 -13.55 1.01
N ILE A 175 -17.08 -12.30 0.60
CA ILE A 175 -16.37 -11.26 1.34
C ILE A 175 -17.30 -10.05 1.44
N GLU A 176 -17.57 -9.60 2.65
CA GLU A 176 -18.35 -8.40 2.88
C GLU A 176 -17.51 -7.15 2.59
N LEU A 177 -17.95 -6.36 1.59
CA LEU A 177 -17.33 -5.10 1.23
C LEU A 177 -18.02 -3.96 1.97
N CYS A 178 -17.25 -3.20 2.74
CA CYS A 178 -17.70 -2.00 3.43
C CYS A 178 -17.44 -0.75 2.58
N PHE A 179 -18.39 0.17 2.62
CA PHE A 179 -18.31 1.46 1.95
C PHE A 179 -18.74 2.57 2.90
N ASN A 180 -17.96 3.63 3.01
CA ASN A 180 -18.29 4.80 3.82
C ASN A 180 -18.10 6.09 3.01
N ALA A 181 -19.07 6.98 3.07
CA ALA A 181 -19.04 8.28 2.40
C ALA A 181 -19.58 9.37 3.34
N ASN A 182 -18.78 10.41 3.53
CA ASN A 182 -19.14 11.55 4.40
C ASN A 182 -19.99 12.62 3.70
N GLN A 183 -20.19 12.51 2.39
CA GLN A 183 -20.95 13.46 1.59
C GLN A 183 -22.00 12.73 0.73
N MET A 184 -23.12 13.39 0.50
CA MET A 184 -24.09 12.92 -0.51
C MET A 184 -23.57 13.16 -1.91
N GLY A 185 -23.69 12.18 -2.80
CA GLY A 185 -23.19 12.29 -4.17
C GLY A 185 -23.37 11.01 -4.97
N ASN A 186 -22.83 11.04 -6.16
CA ASN A 186 -22.76 9.88 -7.03
C ASN A 186 -21.40 9.19 -6.82
N TYR A 187 -21.46 7.90 -6.57
CA TYR A 187 -20.29 7.05 -6.36
C TYR A 187 -20.34 5.89 -7.34
N THR A 188 -19.17 5.54 -7.87
CA THR A 188 -19.01 4.35 -8.70
C THR A 188 -18.06 3.40 -8.00
N ILE A 189 -18.53 2.18 -7.77
CA ILE A 189 -17.67 1.09 -7.27
C ILE A 189 -17.42 0.16 -8.45
N SER A 190 -16.16 -0.13 -8.71
CA SER A 190 -15.72 -1.06 -9.76
C SER A 190 -14.71 -2.05 -9.18
N ALA A 191 -14.65 -3.23 -9.79
CA ALA A 191 -13.71 -4.28 -9.42
C ALA A 191 -12.91 -4.69 -10.67
N GLN A 192 -11.60 -4.84 -10.50
CA GLN A 192 -10.66 -5.21 -11.56
C GLN A 192 -9.84 -6.40 -11.09
N PRO A 193 -9.90 -7.55 -11.80
CA PRO A 193 -9.13 -8.76 -11.47
C PRO A 193 -7.66 -8.63 -11.83
#